data_7c3acb0fde3cae563919d1efbabdfbea
#
_entry.id   7c3acb0fde3cae563919d1efbabdfbea
#
_cell.length_a   1.000
_cell.length_b   1.000
_cell.length_c   1.000
_cell.angle_alpha   90.00
_cell.angle_beta   90.00
_cell.angle_gamma   90.00
#
_symmetry.space_group_name_H-M   'P 1'
#
loop_
_entity.id
_entity.type
_entity.pdbx_description
1 polymer ?
#
loop_
_entity_poly.entity_id
_entity_poly.type
_entity_poly.pdbx_seq_one_letter_code
_entity_poly.pdbx_strand_id
1 'polypeptide(L)'
;MPSATAQKTSKDKGLSGIALAQSLADDSVALVRSWLDRAAKLHRRPDASSERLAGVLKDPKGPAFALGFVDRVARPEDLSVAARNFRQLSRDIPDFLPPILRLLIQLGGFFAPIFPTIVVPIARWALKTLIGHLIIDASDSKLTASLKRLTKKGDRLNINLLGEAVLGDDEADRRLAGVRALIHRDDVDYVSVKVSAISSQLSMWAYEQTVDRVVERLIPLYQEAAATTPPTFINLDMEEFKDLDMTLDVFELVLGDKSLRSYTGGIVLQAYLPEALAAMKRIQSFAASRAKAGGAPLKVRVVKGANLQMEQVDAELHDWPLAVLPSKQASDTNYKRVLEWALTPSRSKNVRIGVAGHNLFDVAFAHLLAERRGVTGAVDFEMLIGMAPDQ
;
A
#
# COMPACT_ATOMS: atom_id res chain seq x y z
N MET A 1 40.11 -0.64 18.58
CA MET A 1 39.10 -1.22 19.49
C MET A 1 37.99 -1.77 18.63
N PRO A 2 37.61 -3.04 18.71
CA PRO A 2 36.44 -3.56 17.96
C PRO A 2 35.19 -2.83 18.49
N SER A 3 34.35 -2.33 17.57
CA SER A 3 33.16 -1.56 17.90
C SER A 3 32.22 -2.36 18.82
N ALA A 4 31.51 -1.70 19.72
CA ALA A 4 30.54 -2.32 20.64
C ALA A 4 29.50 -3.19 19.88
N THR A 5 29.28 -2.92 18.61
CA THR A 5 28.44 -3.70 17.69
C THR A 5 29.00 -5.10 17.42
N ALA A 6 30.32 -5.26 17.28
CA ALA A 6 30.95 -6.55 17.00
C ALA A 6 30.91 -7.52 18.20
N GLN A 7 30.94 -7.00 19.43
CA GLN A 7 30.86 -7.84 20.65
C GLN A 7 29.41 -8.31 20.94
N LYS A 8 28.37 -7.53 20.58
CA LYS A 8 26.96 -7.94 20.72
C LYS A 8 26.57 -9.05 19.75
N THR A 9 27.12 -9.05 18.52
CA THR A 9 26.81 -10.07 17.49
C THR A 9 27.24 -11.48 17.86
N SER A 10 28.19 -11.64 18.79
CA SER A 10 28.64 -12.97 19.26
C SER A 10 27.69 -13.60 20.28
N LYS A 11 27.03 -12.80 21.14
CA LYS A 11 26.12 -13.30 22.19
C LYS A 11 24.73 -13.73 21.65
N ASP A 12 24.37 -13.25 20.47
CA ASP A 12 23.00 -13.45 19.93
C ASP A 12 22.93 -14.56 18.85
N LYS A 13 24.05 -15.24 18.58
CA LYS A 13 24.07 -16.39 17.67
C LYS A 13 23.27 -17.53 18.30
N GLY A 14 22.04 -17.72 17.79
CA GLY A 14 21.11 -18.77 18.24
C GLY A 14 19.82 -18.25 18.87
N LEU A 15 19.67 -16.97 19.12
CA LEU A 15 18.41 -16.39 19.55
C LEU A 15 17.39 -16.39 18.40
N SER A 16 16.16 -16.72 18.70
CA SER A 16 15.04 -16.68 17.77
C SER A 16 13.76 -16.19 18.46
N GLY A 17 12.77 -15.80 17.65
CA GLY A 17 11.45 -15.39 18.17
C GLY A 17 11.51 -14.22 19.16
N ILE A 18 10.85 -14.37 20.29
CA ILE A 18 10.72 -13.33 21.32
C ILE A 18 12.07 -12.90 21.89
N ALA A 19 12.97 -13.85 22.15
CA ALA A 19 14.30 -13.54 22.73
C ALA A 19 15.13 -12.66 21.77
N LEU A 20 15.08 -12.93 20.46
CA LEU A 20 15.73 -12.11 19.47
C LEU A 20 15.07 -10.72 19.36
N ALA A 21 13.74 -10.67 19.35
CA ALA A 21 13.02 -9.40 19.30
C ALA A 21 13.35 -8.50 20.51
N GLN A 22 13.44 -9.10 21.69
CA GLN A 22 13.84 -8.39 22.92
C GLN A 22 15.30 -7.88 22.84
N SER A 23 16.22 -8.68 22.29
CA SER A 23 17.62 -8.26 22.14
C SER A 23 17.79 -7.09 21.17
N LEU A 24 16.85 -6.89 20.24
CA LEU A 24 16.84 -5.78 19.28
C LEU A 24 16.08 -4.54 19.77
N ALA A 25 15.31 -4.65 20.85
CA ALA A 25 14.41 -3.57 21.29
C ALA A 25 15.16 -2.28 21.61
N ASP A 26 16.17 -2.34 22.45
CA ASP A 26 16.96 -1.16 22.86
C ASP A 26 17.72 -0.56 21.68
N ASP A 27 18.31 -1.40 20.84
CA ASP A 27 19.02 -0.96 19.64
C ASP A 27 18.07 -0.30 18.64
N SER A 28 16.83 -0.81 18.49
CA SER A 28 15.80 -0.20 17.65
C SER A 28 15.39 1.18 18.19
N VAL A 29 15.21 1.31 19.50
CA VAL A 29 14.88 2.61 20.12
C VAL A 29 16.03 3.60 19.92
N ALA A 30 17.27 3.19 20.14
CA ALA A 30 18.44 4.04 19.94
C ALA A 30 18.57 4.49 18.47
N LEU A 31 18.34 3.59 17.53
CA LEU A 31 18.39 3.89 16.09
C LEU A 31 17.29 4.88 15.69
N VAL A 32 16.05 4.68 16.12
CA VAL A 32 14.93 5.60 15.87
C VAL A 32 15.22 7.00 16.45
N ARG A 33 15.72 7.08 17.66
CA ARG A 33 16.13 8.37 18.26
C ARG A 33 17.18 9.07 17.40
N SER A 34 18.19 8.34 16.92
CA SER A 34 19.23 8.91 16.06
C SER A 34 18.66 9.42 14.72
N TRP A 35 17.67 8.74 14.14
CA TRP A 35 16.98 9.18 12.93
C TRP A 35 16.17 10.45 13.17
N LEU A 36 15.39 10.50 14.26
CA LEU A 36 14.61 11.68 14.63
C LEU A 36 15.48 12.90 14.92
N ASP A 37 16.60 12.71 15.64
CA ASP A 37 17.57 13.79 15.91
C ASP A 37 18.20 14.31 14.61
N ARG A 38 18.48 13.43 13.67
CA ARG A 38 19.00 13.79 12.35
C ARG A 38 17.97 14.54 11.51
N ALA A 39 16.73 14.06 11.50
CA ALA A 39 15.62 14.71 10.82
C ALA A 39 15.36 16.12 11.36
N ALA A 40 15.38 16.28 12.70
CA ALA A 40 15.24 17.58 13.35
C ALA A 40 16.36 18.57 12.95
N LYS A 41 17.61 18.09 12.79
CA LYS A 41 18.75 18.92 12.37
C LYS A 41 18.68 19.34 10.90
N LEU A 42 17.98 18.60 10.05
CA LEU A 42 17.84 18.93 8.63
C LEU A 42 16.92 20.12 8.36
N HIS A 43 16.25 20.68 9.40
CA HIS A 43 15.42 21.89 9.34
C HIS A 43 14.53 21.95 8.07
N ARG A 44 14.05 20.82 7.58
CA ARG A 44 13.07 20.82 6.49
C ARG A 44 11.76 21.32 7.07
N ARG A 45 11.31 22.48 6.58
CA ARG A 45 9.91 22.87 6.83
C ARG A 45 9.04 21.75 6.26
N PRO A 46 8.08 21.24 7.04
CA PRO A 46 7.10 20.29 6.48
C PRO A 46 6.56 20.85 5.18
N ASP A 47 6.42 20.03 4.17
CA ASP A 47 5.75 20.45 2.96
C ASP A 47 4.32 20.90 3.33
N ALA A 48 3.87 22.04 2.80
CA ALA A 48 2.56 22.60 3.11
C ALA A 48 1.40 21.61 2.94
N SER A 49 1.60 20.58 2.12
CA SER A 49 0.68 19.47 1.91
C SER A 49 0.63 18.50 3.09
N SER A 50 1.78 18.21 3.67
CA SER A 50 1.90 17.33 4.85
C SER A 50 1.33 17.99 6.11
N GLU A 51 1.53 19.30 6.28
CA GLU A 51 0.89 20.07 7.35
C GLU A 51 -0.64 20.05 7.21
N ARG A 52 -1.16 20.15 5.99
CA ARG A 52 -2.62 20.09 5.73
C ARG A 52 -3.18 18.70 6.01
N LEU A 53 -2.50 17.63 5.58
CA LEU A 53 -2.92 16.27 5.88
C LEU A 53 -2.90 15.98 7.38
N ALA A 54 -1.83 16.39 8.07
CA ALA A 54 -1.76 16.32 9.53
C ALA A 54 -2.87 17.13 10.19
N GLY A 55 -3.23 18.28 9.64
CA GLY A 55 -4.37 19.09 10.06
C GLY A 55 -5.69 18.34 9.92
N VAL A 56 -5.93 17.71 8.75
CA VAL A 56 -7.12 16.87 8.54
C VAL A 56 -7.23 15.77 9.58
N LEU A 57 -6.14 15.06 9.86
CA LEU A 57 -6.15 13.93 10.79
C LEU A 57 -6.24 14.32 12.26
N LYS A 58 -5.74 15.51 12.63
CA LYS A 58 -5.76 16.03 14.01
C LYS A 58 -7.08 16.72 14.39
N ASP A 59 -7.78 17.27 13.41
CA ASP A 59 -9.07 17.93 13.64
C ASP A 59 -10.17 16.87 13.72
N PRO A 60 -10.99 16.84 14.78
CA PRO A 60 -12.09 15.87 14.92
C PRO A 60 -13.08 15.86 13.75
N LYS A 61 -13.25 17.01 13.07
CA LYS A 61 -14.13 17.15 11.90
C LYS A 61 -13.42 16.89 10.58
N GLY A 62 -12.09 16.87 10.58
CA GLY A 62 -11.27 16.80 9.37
C GLY A 62 -11.54 15.58 8.50
N PRO A 63 -11.46 14.34 9.04
CA PRO A 63 -11.73 13.13 8.25
C PRO A 63 -13.16 13.09 7.70
N ALA A 64 -14.16 13.42 8.53
CA ALA A 64 -15.56 13.42 8.11
C ALA A 64 -15.85 14.46 7.00
N PHE A 65 -15.22 15.64 7.09
CA PHE A 65 -15.31 16.66 6.05
C PHE A 65 -14.66 16.21 4.75
N ALA A 66 -13.44 15.65 4.81
CA ALA A 66 -12.71 15.20 3.64
C ALA A 66 -13.44 14.06 2.90
N LEU A 67 -13.90 13.03 3.63
CA LEU A 67 -14.70 11.95 3.09
C LEU A 67 -16.02 12.44 2.53
N GLY A 68 -16.73 13.26 3.30
CA GLY A 68 -18.01 13.87 2.88
C GLY A 68 -17.86 14.70 1.62
N PHE A 69 -16.73 15.40 1.43
CA PHE A 69 -16.47 16.15 0.22
C PHE A 69 -16.24 15.23 -0.99
N VAL A 70 -15.44 14.19 -0.81
CA VAL A 70 -15.18 13.21 -1.89
C VAL A 70 -16.48 12.53 -2.30
N ASP A 71 -17.22 11.96 -1.36
CA ASP A 71 -18.38 11.13 -1.66
C ASP A 71 -19.60 11.93 -2.12
N ARG A 72 -19.81 13.10 -1.54
CA ARG A 72 -21.06 13.88 -1.76
C ARG A 72 -20.91 15.03 -2.74
N VAL A 73 -19.66 15.51 -3.00
CA VAL A 73 -19.43 16.65 -3.88
C VAL A 73 -18.59 16.27 -5.11
N ALA A 74 -17.53 15.48 -4.92
CA ALA A 74 -16.66 15.14 -6.02
C ALA A 74 -17.19 13.99 -6.90
N ARG A 75 -17.76 12.94 -6.29
CA ARG A 75 -18.26 11.75 -7.00
C ARG A 75 -19.57 11.94 -7.76
N PRO A 76 -20.63 12.61 -7.23
CA PRO A 76 -21.91 12.67 -7.94
C PRO A 76 -21.77 13.32 -9.32
N GLU A 77 -22.28 12.67 -10.36
CA GLU A 77 -22.31 13.23 -11.72
C GLU A 77 -23.26 14.41 -11.84
N ASP A 78 -24.42 14.35 -11.17
CA ASP A 78 -25.40 15.44 -11.12
C ASP A 78 -24.88 16.62 -10.29
N LEU A 79 -24.62 17.72 -10.98
CA LEU A 79 -24.11 18.95 -10.37
C LEU A 79 -25.09 19.58 -9.36
N SER A 80 -26.39 19.39 -9.53
CA SER A 80 -27.42 19.92 -8.62
C SER A 80 -27.41 19.14 -7.30
N VAL A 81 -27.20 17.83 -7.36
CA VAL A 81 -27.01 16.98 -6.18
C VAL A 81 -25.72 17.35 -5.45
N ALA A 82 -24.61 17.43 -6.19
CA ALA A 82 -23.32 17.84 -5.65
C ALA A 82 -23.39 19.23 -4.98
N ALA A 83 -24.10 20.18 -5.58
CA ALA A 83 -24.26 21.54 -5.05
C ALA A 83 -25.05 21.57 -3.73
N ARG A 84 -26.15 20.80 -3.63
CA ARG A 84 -26.91 20.68 -2.39
C ARG A 84 -26.07 20.06 -1.27
N ASN A 85 -25.33 19.02 -1.60
CA ASN A 85 -24.44 18.36 -0.66
C ASN A 85 -23.29 19.27 -0.21
N PHE A 86 -22.72 20.06 -1.13
CA PHE A 86 -21.67 21.02 -0.80
C PHE A 86 -22.20 22.11 0.15
N ARG A 87 -23.43 22.61 -0.06
CA ARG A 87 -24.09 23.54 0.87
C ARG A 87 -24.26 22.93 2.26
N GLN A 88 -24.61 21.65 2.35
CA GLN A 88 -24.72 20.97 3.65
C GLN A 88 -23.38 20.85 4.33
N LEU A 89 -22.35 20.40 3.59
CA LEU A 89 -21.00 20.20 4.10
C LEU A 89 -20.33 21.51 4.54
N SER A 90 -20.63 22.63 3.85
CA SER A 90 -20.09 23.95 4.18
C SER A 90 -20.60 24.55 5.50
N ARG A 91 -21.50 23.90 6.21
CA ARG A 91 -21.97 24.30 7.55
C ARG A 91 -21.09 23.79 8.67
N ASP A 92 -20.31 22.72 8.43
CA ASP A 92 -19.47 22.08 9.44
C ASP A 92 -18.03 21.96 8.94
N ILE A 93 -17.37 23.11 8.80
CA ILE A 93 -16.02 23.22 8.26
C ILE A 93 -15.01 22.97 9.38
N PRO A 94 -13.94 22.15 9.12
CA PRO A 94 -12.89 21.91 10.09
C PRO A 94 -12.12 23.17 10.48
N ASP A 95 -11.66 23.20 11.73
CA ASP A 95 -10.98 24.37 12.32
C ASP A 95 -9.52 24.52 11.86
N PHE A 96 -8.88 23.45 11.39
CA PHE A 96 -7.53 23.50 10.87
C PHE A 96 -7.39 24.30 9.56
N LEU A 97 -8.50 24.56 8.85
CA LEU A 97 -8.45 25.31 7.60
C LEU A 97 -8.23 26.80 7.85
N PRO A 98 -7.39 27.48 7.04
CA PRO A 98 -7.18 28.92 7.13
C PRO A 98 -8.51 29.70 7.07
N PRO A 99 -8.66 30.82 7.80
CA PRO A 99 -9.92 31.59 7.84
C PRO A 99 -10.44 32.01 6.46
N ILE A 100 -9.55 32.39 5.56
CA ILE A 100 -9.90 32.76 4.19
C ILE A 100 -10.51 31.58 3.44
N LEU A 101 -9.94 30.37 3.60
CA LEU A 101 -10.45 29.18 2.93
C LEU A 101 -11.81 28.75 3.51
N ARG A 102 -11.99 28.87 4.83
CA ARG A 102 -13.30 28.65 5.46
C ARG A 102 -14.38 29.61 4.90
N LEU A 103 -14.06 30.88 4.77
CA LEU A 103 -14.96 31.86 4.17
C LEU A 103 -15.29 31.50 2.72
N LEU A 104 -14.29 31.12 1.91
CA LEU A 104 -14.52 30.71 0.52
C LEU A 104 -15.40 29.46 0.42
N ILE A 105 -15.23 28.48 1.31
CA ILE A 105 -16.07 27.29 1.37
C ILE A 105 -17.51 27.65 1.77
N GLN A 106 -17.69 28.54 2.73
CA GLN A 106 -19.03 29.02 3.15
C GLN A 106 -19.75 29.76 2.01
N LEU A 107 -19.05 30.69 1.36
CA LEU A 107 -19.61 31.42 0.21
C LEU A 107 -19.89 30.45 -0.96
N GLY A 108 -18.96 29.55 -1.26
CA GLY A 108 -19.17 28.52 -2.28
C GLY A 108 -20.39 27.65 -1.97
N GLY A 109 -20.53 27.17 -0.74
CA GLY A 109 -21.68 26.39 -0.32
C GLY A 109 -23.03 27.18 -0.39
N PHE A 110 -23.00 28.47 -0.13
CA PHE A 110 -24.17 29.31 -0.28
C PHE A 110 -24.59 29.46 -1.74
N PHE A 111 -23.64 29.73 -2.64
CA PHE A 111 -23.91 29.97 -4.06
C PHE A 111 -24.02 28.67 -4.89
N ALA A 112 -23.55 27.53 -4.40
CA ALA A 112 -23.54 26.26 -5.15
C ALA A 112 -24.95 25.88 -5.68
N PRO A 113 -26.05 25.91 -4.92
CA PRO A 113 -27.36 25.57 -5.44
C PRO A 113 -27.90 26.56 -6.49
N ILE A 114 -27.40 27.80 -6.49
CA ILE A 114 -27.81 28.86 -7.44
C ILE A 114 -27.02 28.72 -8.74
N PHE A 115 -25.72 28.43 -8.65
CA PHE A 115 -24.80 28.32 -9.79
C PHE A 115 -24.01 26.98 -9.77
N PRO A 116 -24.70 25.83 -9.83
CA PRO A 116 -24.05 24.51 -9.68
C PRO A 116 -22.98 24.25 -10.75
N THR A 117 -23.22 24.71 -11.97
CA THR A 117 -22.31 24.53 -13.11
C THR A 117 -20.98 25.31 -13.00
N ILE A 118 -20.93 26.32 -12.14
CA ILE A 118 -19.72 27.12 -11.90
C ILE A 118 -19.06 26.70 -10.59
N VAL A 119 -19.84 26.66 -9.51
CA VAL A 119 -19.29 26.46 -8.15
C VAL A 119 -18.78 25.03 -7.94
N VAL A 120 -19.52 24.02 -8.40
CA VAL A 120 -19.12 22.63 -8.19
C VAL A 120 -17.79 22.28 -8.90
N PRO A 121 -17.59 22.62 -10.19
CA PRO A 121 -16.29 22.42 -10.85
C PRO A 121 -15.14 23.15 -10.15
N ILE A 122 -15.33 24.38 -9.68
CA ILE A 122 -14.32 25.14 -8.93
C ILE A 122 -14.00 24.43 -7.61
N ALA A 123 -15.02 23.99 -6.86
CA ALA A 123 -14.83 23.27 -5.62
C ALA A 123 -14.08 21.93 -5.83
N ARG A 124 -14.42 21.18 -6.88
CA ARG A 124 -13.70 19.96 -7.29
C ARG A 124 -12.26 20.25 -7.68
N TRP A 125 -12.02 21.30 -8.44
CA TRP A 125 -10.66 21.71 -8.80
C TRP A 125 -9.84 22.12 -7.57
N ALA A 126 -10.41 22.88 -6.65
CA ALA A 126 -9.74 23.26 -5.41
C ALA A 126 -9.39 22.04 -4.55
N LEU A 127 -10.30 21.05 -4.41
CA LEU A 127 -10.01 19.79 -3.75
C LEU A 127 -8.89 19.02 -4.45
N LYS A 128 -8.99 18.86 -5.77
CA LYS A 128 -7.94 18.19 -6.56
C LYS A 128 -6.57 18.85 -6.34
N THR A 129 -6.52 20.16 -6.19
CA THR A 129 -5.27 20.89 -5.89
C THR A 129 -4.80 20.65 -4.45
N LEU A 130 -5.73 20.52 -3.49
CA LEU A 130 -5.42 20.25 -2.09
C LEU A 130 -4.87 18.84 -1.84
N ILE A 131 -5.42 17.82 -2.52
CA ILE A 131 -5.01 16.41 -2.38
C ILE A 131 -4.11 15.92 -3.53
N GLY A 132 -3.88 16.74 -4.54
CA GLY A 132 -3.14 16.37 -5.76
C GLY A 132 -1.67 16.01 -5.55
N HIS A 133 -1.15 16.18 -4.34
CA HIS A 133 0.17 15.68 -3.94
C HIS A 133 0.12 14.21 -3.46
N LEU A 134 -1.07 13.70 -3.10
CA LEU A 134 -1.30 12.30 -2.71
C LEU A 134 -1.74 11.44 -3.90
N ILE A 135 -2.39 12.04 -4.89
CA ILE A 135 -2.94 11.38 -6.07
C ILE A 135 -2.34 12.02 -7.30
N ILE A 136 -1.65 11.22 -8.10
CA ILE A 136 -1.03 11.66 -9.35
C ILE A 136 -2.06 11.48 -10.48
N ASP A 137 -2.15 12.50 -11.34
CA ASP A 137 -2.96 12.40 -12.56
C ASP A 137 -2.29 11.40 -13.52
N ALA A 138 -2.98 10.32 -13.84
CA ALA A 138 -2.47 9.23 -14.66
C ALA A 138 -2.47 9.56 -16.17
N SER A 139 -2.86 10.78 -16.60
CA SER A 139 -2.70 11.21 -17.99
C SER A 139 -1.21 11.28 -18.36
N ASP A 140 -0.84 10.82 -19.55
CA ASP A 140 0.55 10.55 -19.95
C ASP A 140 1.53 11.68 -19.64
N SER A 141 1.23 12.91 -20.09
CA SER A 141 2.14 14.06 -19.90
C SER A 141 2.32 14.45 -18.42
N LYS A 142 1.25 14.38 -17.63
CA LYS A 142 1.29 14.73 -16.20
C LYS A 142 1.94 13.65 -15.36
N LEU A 143 1.73 12.39 -15.72
CA LEU A 143 2.35 11.25 -15.06
C LEU A 143 3.87 11.33 -15.23
N THR A 144 4.38 11.47 -16.46
CA THR A 144 5.82 11.62 -16.71
C THR A 144 6.47 12.75 -15.90
N ALA A 145 5.83 13.92 -15.86
CA ALA A 145 6.36 15.05 -15.09
C ALA A 145 6.40 14.77 -13.58
N SER A 146 5.37 14.06 -13.08
CA SER A 146 5.27 13.68 -11.66
C SER A 146 6.30 12.62 -11.30
N LEU A 147 6.46 11.57 -12.12
CA LEU A 147 7.45 10.52 -11.93
C LEU A 147 8.87 11.10 -11.91
N LYS A 148 9.23 11.92 -12.89
CA LYS A 148 10.54 12.60 -12.93
C LYS A 148 10.81 13.43 -11.68
N ARG A 149 9.80 14.09 -11.11
CA ARG A 149 9.94 14.86 -9.88
C ARG A 149 10.18 13.98 -8.67
N LEU A 150 9.44 12.86 -8.56
CA LEU A 150 9.47 11.96 -7.40
C LEU A 150 10.73 11.09 -7.39
N THR A 151 11.20 10.64 -8.55
CA THR A 151 12.41 9.80 -8.67
C THR A 151 13.72 10.55 -8.54
N LYS A 152 13.71 11.90 -8.45
CA LYS A 152 14.93 12.73 -8.31
C LYS A 152 15.83 12.33 -7.14
N LYS A 153 15.29 11.69 -6.11
CA LYS A 153 16.03 11.24 -4.93
C LYS A 153 16.57 9.81 -5.05
N GLY A 154 16.30 9.12 -6.17
CA GLY A 154 16.69 7.74 -6.40
C GLY A 154 15.69 6.72 -5.85
N ASP A 155 14.52 7.15 -5.41
CA ASP A 155 13.45 6.27 -4.94
C ASP A 155 12.84 5.52 -6.12
N ARG A 156 12.56 4.23 -5.96
CA ARG A 156 11.79 3.42 -6.88
C ARG A 156 10.30 3.57 -6.57
N LEU A 157 9.50 3.85 -7.57
CA LEU A 157 8.08 4.12 -7.40
C LEU A 157 7.24 2.90 -7.76
N ASN A 158 6.35 2.49 -6.87
CA ASN A 158 5.26 1.59 -7.17
C ASN A 158 4.04 2.40 -7.61
N ILE A 159 3.53 2.15 -8.81
CA ILE A 159 2.36 2.81 -9.35
C ILE A 159 1.14 1.91 -9.16
N ASN A 160 0.14 2.43 -8.47
CA ASN A 160 -1.13 1.76 -8.26
C ASN A 160 -2.25 2.61 -8.89
N LEU A 161 -3.00 2.04 -9.83
CA LEU A 161 -4.22 2.66 -10.33
C LEU A 161 -5.29 2.60 -9.25
N LEU A 162 -5.67 3.77 -8.73
CA LEU A 162 -6.74 3.85 -7.75
C LEU A 162 -8.05 3.36 -8.35
N GLY A 163 -8.76 2.55 -7.63
CA GLY A 163 -10.07 2.03 -7.98
C GLY A 163 -10.56 1.04 -6.93
N GLU A 164 -11.86 1.00 -6.76
CA GLU A 164 -12.56 0.01 -5.94
C GLU A 164 -12.82 -1.25 -6.77
N ALA A 165 -13.34 -2.29 -6.13
CA ALA A 165 -13.79 -3.49 -6.79
C ALA A 165 -14.76 -3.16 -7.93
N VAL A 166 -14.59 -3.80 -9.08
CA VAL A 166 -15.43 -3.56 -10.25
C VAL A 166 -16.61 -4.53 -10.26
N LEU A 167 -17.79 -4.03 -10.65
CA LEU A 167 -19.02 -4.82 -10.68
C LEU A 167 -19.27 -5.45 -12.06
N GLY A 168 -18.70 -4.89 -13.13
CA GLY A 168 -18.92 -5.33 -14.50
C GLY A 168 -17.65 -5.57 -15.29
N ASP A 169 -17.75 -6.42 -16.31
CA ASP A 169 -16.60 -6.83 -17.14
C ASP A 169 -16.03 -5.66 -17.95
N ASP A 170 -16.87 -4.78 -18.48
CA ASP A 170 -16.41 -3.60 -19.23
C ASP A 170 -15.50 -2.69 -18.39
N GLU A 171 -15.80 -2.52 -17.11
CA GLU A 171 -14.93 -1.74 -16.21
C GLU A 171 -13.67 -2.51 -15.85
N ALA A 172 -13.78 -3.82 -15.63
CA ALA A 172 -12.63 -4.69 -15.41
C ALA A 172 -11.65 -4.64 -16.59
N ASP A 173 -12.18 -4.66 -17.82
CA ASP A 173 -11.39 -4.57 -19.06
C ASP A 173 -10.72 -3.20 -19.21
N ARG A 174 -11.43 -2.11 -18.90
CA ARG A 174 -10.85 -0.76 -18.89
C ARG A 174 -9.72 -0.64 -17.87
N ARG A 175 -9.90 -1.22 -16.67
CA ARG A 175 -8.85 -1.23 -15.63
C ARG A 175 -7.64 -2.04 -16.05
N LEU A 176 -7.87 -3.22 -16.60
CA LEU A 176 -6.79 -4.08 -17.12
C LEU A 176 -6.03 -3.38 -18.26
N ALA A 177 -6.73 -2.70 -19.17
CA ALA A 177 -6.10 -1.90 -20.21
C ALA A 177 -5.27 -0.74 -19.64
N GLY A 178 -5.74 -0.09 -18.57
CA GLY A 178 -4.98 0.94 -17.86
C GLY A 178 -3.69 0.40 -17.23
N VAL A 179 -3.74 -0.80 -16.62
CA VAL A 179 -2.53 -1.45 -16.08
C VAL A 179 -1.55 -1.82 -17.19
N ARG A 180 -2.04 -2.36 -18.32
CA ARG A 180 -1.21 -2.63 -19.52
C ARG A 180 -0.52 -1.38 -20.03
N ALA A 181 -1.26 -0.26 -20.12
CA ALA A 181 -0.69 1.01 -20.52
C ALA A 181 0.45 1.47 -19.59
N LEU A 182 0.34 1.25 -18.28
CA LEU A 182 1.42 1.52 -17.33
C LEU A 182 2.63 0.61 -17.53
N ILE A 183 2.41 -0.68 -17.77
CA ILE A 183 3.49 -1.67 -17.99
C ILE A 183 4.32 -1.32 -19.23
N HIS A 184 3.69 -0.80 -20.29
CA HIS A 184 4.37 -0.43 -21.53
C HIS A 184 5.05 0.95 -21.50
N ARG A 185 5.08 1.63 -20.35
CA ARG A 185 5.76 2.91 -20.22
C ARG A 185 7.23 2.73 -19.83
N ASP A 186 8.12 3.41 -20.51
CA ASP A 186 9.57 3.39 -20.22
C ASP A 186 9.93 4.01 -18.85
N ASP A 187 9.03 4.84 -18.29
CA ASP A 187 9.24 5.53 -17.00
C ASP A 187 8.55 4.83 -15.82
N VAL A 188 7.99 3.61 -16.03
CA VAL A 188 7.33 2.79 -15.01
C VAL A 188 7.96 1.40 -15.00
N ASP A 189 8.52 1.00 -13.86
CA ASP A 189 9.16 -0.30 -13.67
C ASP A 189 8.52 -1.14 -12.55
N TYR A 190 7.48 -0.61 -11.88
CA TYR A 190 6.82 -1.28 -10.76
C TYR A 190 5.35 -0.86 -10.67
N VAL A 191 4.44 -1.82 -10.80
CA VAL A 191 3.00 -1.61 -10.70
C VAL A 191 2.37 -2.53 -9.66
N SER A 192 1.30 -2.08 -9.01
CA SER A 192 0.43 -2.91 -8.18
C SER A 192 -0.87 -3.21 -8.91
N VAL A 193 -1.36 -4.43 -8.74
CA VAL A 193 -2.61 -4.91 -9.32
C VAL A 193 -3.47 -5.54 -8.25
N LYS A 194 -4.77 -5.25 -8.24
CA LYS A 194 -5.77 -5.87 -7.39
C LYS A 194 -6.61 -6.83 -8.21
N VAL A 195 -6.87 -8.02 -7.68
CA VAL A 195 -7.73 -9.01 -8.35
C VAL A 195 -9.12 -8.42 -8.60
N SER A 196 -9.69 -7.77 -7.60
CA SER A 196 -11.03 -7.16 -7.65
C SER A 196 -11.16 -6.00 -8.65
N ALA A 197 -10.05 -5.37 -9.02
CA ALA A 197 -10.04 -4.27 -10.00
C ALA A 197 -9.98 -4.75 -11.45
N ILE A 198 -9.50 -5.96 -11.70
CA ILE A 198 -9.29 -6.50 -13.05
C ILE A 198 -10.21 -7.67 -13.38
N SER A 199 -11.00 -8.15 -12.44
CA SER A 199 -11.98 -9.20 -12.63
C SER A 199 -13.24 -8.85 -11.83
N SER A 200 -14.38 -8.86 -12.53
CA SER A 200 -15.68 -8.62 -11.90
C SER A 200 -16.22 -9.88 -11.22
N GLN A 201 -17.21 -9.69 -10.35
CA GLN A 201 -18.01 -10.77 -9.77
C GLN A 201 -17.17 -11.93 -9.20
N LEU A 202 -16.23 -11.61 -8.32
CA LEU A 202 -15.47 -12.60 -7.59
C LEU A 202 -16.41 -13.39 -6.67
N SER A 203 -16.68 -14.65 -7.02
CA SER A 203 -17.62 -15.51 -6.30
C SER A 203 -16.91 -16.62 -5.56
N MET A 204 -17.02 -16.61 -4.22
CA MET A 204 -16.49 -17.69 -3.40
C MET A 204 -17.31 -18.98 -3.50
N TRP A 205 -18.56 -18.91 -3.98
CA TRP A 205 -19.39 -20.08 -4.29
C TRP A 205 -18.95 -20.81 -5.56
N ALA A 206 -18.34 -20.08 -6.51
CA ALA A 206 -17.76 -20.60 -7.74
C ALA A 206 -16.24 -20.43 -7.71
N TYR A 207 -15.60 -20.89 -6.62
CA TYR A 207 -14.22 -20.60 -6.29
C TYR A 207 -13.24 -20.95 -7.41
N GLU A 208 -13.22 -22.21 -7.85
CA GLU A 208 -12.31 -22.70 -8.92
C GLU A 208 -12.49 -21.92 -10.22
N GLN A 209 -13.74 -21.72 -10.65
CA GLN A 209 -14.04 -20.95 -11.86
C GLN A 209 -13.61 -19.48 -11.74
N THR A 210 -13.71 -18.92 -10.54
CA THR A 210 -13.25 -17.55 -10.27
C THR A 210 -11.74 -17.47 -10.35
N VAL A 211 -11.03 -18.40 -9.73
CA VAL A 211 -9.56 -18.50 -9.82
C VAL A 211 -9.12 -18.66 -11.27
N ASP A 212 -9.67 -19.59 -12.00
CA ASP A 212 -9.32 -19.85 -13.42
C ASP A 212 -9.49 -18.59 -14.26
N ARG A 213 -10.65 -17.91 -14.16
CA ARG A 213 -10.92 -16.67 -14.88
C ARG A 213 -9.92 -15.54 -14.55
N VAL A 214 -9.53 -15.41 -13.28
CA VAL A 214 -8.53 -14.41 -12.88
C VAL A 214 -7.16 -14.78 -13.44
N VAL A 215 -6.78 -16.05 -13.38
CA VAL A 215 -5.49 -16.55 -13.90
C VAL A 215 -5.40 -16.33 -15.42
N GLU A 216 -6.48 -16.62 -16.17
CA GLU A 216 -6.55 -16.36 -17.62
C GLU A 216 -6.31 -14.88 -17.97
N ARG A 217 -6.75 -13.96 -17.13
CA ARG A 217 -6.53 -12.51 -17.32
C ARG A 217 -5.11 -12.08 -16.92
N LEU A 218 -4.56 -12.67 -15.89
CA LEU A 218 -3.26 -12.27 -15.32
C LEU A 218 -2.07 -12.86 -16.07
N ILE A 219 -2.11 -14.11 -16.55
CA ILE A 219 -0.97 -14.71 -17.25
C ILE A 219 -0.50 -13.82 -18.41
N PRO A 220 -1.38 -13.37 -19.36
CA PRO A 220 -0.96 -12.48 -20.44
C PRO A 220 -0.36 -11.16 -19.93
N LEU A 221 -0.94 -10.57 -18.88
CA LEU A 221 -0.44 -9.34 -18.29
C LEU A 221 0.99 -9.51 -17.71
N TYR A 222 1.25 -10.62 -17.03
CA TYR A 222 2.57 -10.93 -16.48
C TYR A 222 3.59 -11.27 -17.59
N GLN A 223 3.15 -11.88 -18.68
CA GLN A 223 3.99 -12.13 -19.87
C GLN A 223 4.39 -10.82 -20.54
N GLU A 224 3.47 -9.87 -20.68
CA GLU A 224 3.75 -8.52 -21.19
C GLU A 224 4.77 -7.81 -20.28
N ALA A 225 4.58 -7.85 -18.97
CA ALA A 225 5.50 -7.26 -18.01
C ALA A 225 6.90 -7.92 -18.03
N ALA A 226 6.96 -9.23 -18.22
CA ALA A 226 8.21 -9.97 -18.35
C ALA A 226 8.97 -9.65 -19.64
N ALA A 227 8.28 -9.21 -20.67
CA ALA A 227 8.86 -8.88 -21.99
C ALA A 227 9.41 -7.45 -22.07
N THR A 228 9.09 -6.55 -21.13
CA THR A 228 9.66 -5.19 -21.08
C THR A 228 11.14 -5.21 -20.72
N THR A 229 11.88 -4.15 -21.04
CA THR A 229 13.33 -4.06 -20.78
C THR A 229 13.67 -2.75 -20.03
N PRO A 230 14.00 -2.81 -18.73
CA PRO A 230 13.98 -3.99 -17.84
C PRO A 230 12.55 -4.51 -17.61
N PRO A 231 12.36 -5.76 -17.18
CA PRO A 231 11.04 -6.31 -16.85
C PRO A 231 10.31 -5.48 -15.80
N THR A 232 9.08 -5.07 -16.10
CA THR A 232 8.24 -4.33 -15.16
C THR A 232 7.78 -5.28 -14.06
N PHE A 233 8.04 -4.91 -12.81
CA PHE A 233 7.65 -5.72 -11.65
C PHE A 233 6.18 -5.52 -11.34
N ILE A 234 5.43 -6.62 -11.22
CA ILE A 234 4.03 -6.62 -10.77
C ILE A 234 3.96 -7.11 -9.33
N ASN A 235 3.26 -6.35 -8.49
CA ASN A 235 2.88 -6.74 -7.15
C ASN A 235 1.38 -6.99 -7.09
N LEU A 236 0.97 -8.19 -6.70
CA LEU A 236 -0.44 -8.52 -6.48
C LEU A 236 -0.83 -8.03 -5.08
N ASP A 237 -1.69 -7.02 -5.04
CA ASP A 237 -2.14 -6.45 -3.77
C ASP A 237 -3.19 -7.35 -3.11
N MET A 238 -3.14 -7.42 -1.77
CA MET A 238 -4.12 -8.11 -0.94
C MET A 238 -5.18 -7.11 -0.48
N GLU A 239 -6.44 -7.52 -0.48
CA GLU A 239 -7.55 -6.66 -0.11
C GLU A 239 -8.23 -7.15 1.18
N GLU A 240 -9.36 -7.83 1.11
CA GLU A 240 -10.11 -8.30 2.25
C GLU A 240 -9.68 -9.72 2.67
N PHE A 241 -9.98 -10.09 3.91
CA PHE A 241 -9.68 -11.43 4.43
C PHE A 241 -10.27 -12.55 3.56
N LYS A 242 -11.52 -12.38 3.11
CA LYS A 242 -12.20 -13.36 2.26
C LYS A 242 -11.46 -13.69 0.96
N ASP A 243 -10.61 -12.76 0.48
CA ASP A 243 -9.88 -12.91 -0.77
C ASP A 243 -8.48 -13.52 -0.57
N LEU A 244 -8.07 -13.79 0.68
CA LEU A 244 -6.72 -14.23 1.00
C LEU A 244 -6.33 -15.51 0.26
N ASP A 245 -7.12 -16.57 0.41
CA ASP A 245 -6.80 -17.87 -0.19
C ASP A 245 -6.86 -17.81 -1.72
N MET A 246 -7.88 -17.15 -2.26
CA MET A 246 -8.02 -16.94 -3.71
C MET A 246 -6.81 -16.18 -4.29
N THR A 247 -6.37 -15.12 -3.64
CA THR A 247 -5.22 -14.34 -4.10
C THR A 247 -3.92 -15.15 -4.02
N LEU A 248 -3.76 -16.01 -3.01
CA LEU A 248 -2.63 -16.93 -2.91
C LEU A 248 -2.65 -17.99 -4.02
N ASP A 249 -3.80 -18.61 -4.29
CA ASP A 249 -3.98 -19.59 -5.35
C ASP A 249 -3.67 -18.98 -6.73
N VAL A 250 -4.25 -17.83 -7.01
CA VAL A 250 -4.00 -17.07 -8.25
C VAL A 250 -2.50 -16.75 -8.40
N PHE A 251 -1.86 -16.27 -7.35
CA PHE A 251 -0.43 -15.95 -7.38
C PHE A 251 0.44 -17.16 -7.68
N GLU A 252 0.14 -18.30 -7.06
CA GLU A 252 0.88 -19.56 -7.29
C GLU A 252 0.64 -20.10 -8.68
N LEU A 253 -0.59 -20.05 -9.20
CA LEU A 253 -0.92 -20.52 -10.54
C LEU A 253 -0.27 -19.65 -11.63
N VAL A 254 -0.38 -18.33 -11.52
CA VAL A 254 0.21 -17.39 -12.48
C VAL A 254 1.73 -17.55 -12.51
N LEU A 255 2.41 -17.49 -11.36
CA LEU A 255 3.86 -17.60 -11.32
C LEU A 255 4.36 -19.04 -11.41
N GLY A 256 3.47 -20.02 -11.36
CA GLY A 256 3.73 -21.42 -11.69
C GLY A 256 3.81 -21.69 -13.20
N ASP A 257 3.30 -20.77 -14.03
CA ASP A 257 3.37 -20.91 -15.48
C ASP A 257 4.83 -20.97 -15.98
N LYS A 258 5.07 -21.87 -16.94
CA LYS A 258 6.43 -22.12 -17.45
C LYS A 258 7.03 -20.90 -18.17
N SER A 259 6.19 -20.08 -18.81
CA SER A 259 6.62 -18.85 -19.52
C SER A 259 7.13 -17.79 -18.56
N LEU A 260 6.67 -17.81 -17.31
CA LEU A 260 7.02 -16.85 -16.26
C LEU A 260 8.11 -17.36 -15.31
N ARG A 261 8.78 -18.47 -15.63
CA ARG A 261 9.81 -19.07 -14.77
C ARG A 261 10.94 -18.10 -14.38
N SER A 262 11.42 -17.30 -15.30
CA SER A 262 12.48 -16.31 -15.09
C SER A 262 11.98 -14.96 -14.54
N TYR A 263 10.68 -14.78 -14.41
CA TYR A 263 10.08 -13.53 -13.97
C TYR A 263 9.97 -13.47 -12.44
N THR A 264 10.33 -12.33 -11.85
CA THR A 264 10.15 -12.04 -10.42
C THR A 264 8.86 -11.25 -10.23
N GLY A 265 7.85 -11.84 -9.59
CA GLY A 265 6.62 -11.17 -9.19
C GLY A 265 6.51 -11.04 -7.67
N GLY A 266 5.59 -10.19 -7.23
CA GLY A 266 5.35 -9.93 -5.82
C GLY A 266 3.90 -10.11 -5.40
N ILE A 267 3.70 -10.30 -4.09
CA ILE A 267 2.39 -10.35 -3.43
C ILE A 267 2.44 -9.60 -2.11
N VAL A 268 1.30 -9.08 -1.66
CA VAL A 268 1.15 -8.44 -0.35
C VAL A 268 0.64 -9.45 0.69
N LEU A 269 1.16 -9.39 1.90
CA LEU A 269 0.58 -10.05 3.08
C LEU A 269 0.26 -9.03 4.17
N GLN A 270 -0.90 -9.17 4.76
CA GLN A 270 -1.44 -8.28 5.78
C GLN A 270 -1.27 -8.90 7.17
N ALA A 271 -0.36 -8.35 7.97
CA ALA A 271 0.01 -8.91 9.27
C ALA A 271 -1.05 -8.70 10.37
N TYR A 272 -2.12 -7.94 10.12
CA TYR A 272 -3.26 -7.87 11.03
C TYR A 272 -4.12 -9.14 10.98
N LEU A 273 -3.92 -10.01 9.98
CA LEU A 273 -4.55 -11.32 9.90
C LEU A 273 -3.75 -12.36 10.67
N PRO A 274 -4.37 -13.18 11.50
CA PRO A 274 -3.71 -14.31 12.20
C PRO A 274 -2.99 -15.25 11.24
N GLU A 275 -3.52 -15.44 10.03
CA GLU A 275 -3.04 -16.34 8.97
C GLU A 275 -1.77 -15.85 8.28
N ALA A 276 -1.35 -14.59 8.47
CA ALA A 276 -0.24 -14.00 7.73
C ALA A 276 1.06 -14.81 7.77
N LEU A 277 1.38 -15.45 8.92
CA LEU A 277 2.55 -16.31 9.01
C LEU A 277 2.36 -17.65 8.26
N ALA A 278 1.17 -18.20 8.25
CA ALA A 278 0.86 -19.42 7.50
C ALA A 278 0.94 -19.15 5.99
N ALA A 279 0.38 -18.03 5.53
CA ALA A 279 0.47 -17.56 4.15
C ALA A 279 1.94 -17.30 3.73
N MET A 280 2.75 -16.66 4.58
CA MET A 280 4.19 -16.48 4.33
C MET A 280 4.91 -17.82 4.16
N LYS A 281 4.60 -18.82 4.98
CA LYS A 281 5.18 -20.18 4.89
C LYS A 281 4.76 -20.87 3.60
N ARG A 282 3.52 -20.72 3.18
CA ARG A 282 2.99 -21.25 1.93
C ARG A 282 3.75 -20.66 0.74
N ILE A 283 3.85 -19.34 0.64
CA ILE A 283 4.59 -18.65 -0.42
C ILE A 283 6.07 -19.07 -0.43
N GLN A 284 6.69 -19.22 0.75
CA GLN A 284 8.08 -19.67 0.84
C GLN A 284 8.26 -21.09 0.32
N SER A 285 7.31 -21.99 0.57
CA SER A 285 7.34 -23.37 0.06
C SER A 285 7.20 -23.38 -1.47
N PHE A 286 6.28 -22.60 -2.01
CA PHE A 286 6.14 -22.39 -3.46
C PHE A 286 7.41 -21.82 -4.08
N ALA A 287 7.97 -20.75 -3.51
CA ALA A 287 9.20 -20.12 -3.99
C ALA A 287 10.40 -21.09 -3.96
N ALA A 288 10.51 -21.92 -2.92
CA ALA A 288 11.56 -22.93 -2.82
C ALA A 288 11.41 -24.02 -3.89
N SER A 289 10.21 -24.47 -4.19
CA SER A 289 9.91 -25.43 -5.27
C SER A 289 10.22 -24.81 -6.64
N ARG A 290 9.84 -23.56 -6.86
CA ARG A 290 10.13 -22.79 -8.05
C ARG A 290 11.67 -22.63 -8.25
N ALA A 291 12.40 -22.29 -7.20
CA ALA A 291 13.85 -22.15 -7.25
C ALA A 291 14.56 -23.47 -7.59
N LYS A 292 14.08 -24.61 -7.07
CA LYS A 292 14.58 -25.95 -7.45
C LYS A 292 14.38 -26.25 -8.95
N ALA A 293 13.33 -25.71 -9.55
CA ALA A 293 13.06 -25.80 -10.98
C ALA A 293 13.80 -24.73 -11.82
N GLY A 294 14.74 -23.98 -11.22
CA GLY A 294 15.49 -22.91 -11.89
C GLY A 294 14.70 -21.60 -12.07
N GLY A 295 13.66 -21.40 -11.28
CA GLY A 295 12.84 -20.19 -11.33
C GLY A 295 13.44 -19.03 -10.53
N ALA A 296 13.07 -17.80 -10.92
CA ALA A 296 13.47 -16.58 -10.25
C ALA A 296 12.86 -16.46 -8.83
N PRO A 297 13.51 -15.73 -7.90
CA PRO A 297 12.97 -15.48 -6.58
C PRO A 297 11.70 -14.63 -6.65
N LEU A 298 10.89 -14.72 -5.61
CA LEU A 298 9.66 -13.94 -5.44
C LEU A 298 9.87 -12.78 -4.46
N LYS A 299 8.91 -11.87 -4.37
CA LYS A 299 8.88 -10.82 -3.36
C LYS A 299 7.57 -10.87 -2.57
N VAL A 300 7.66 -10.69 -1.26
CA VAL A 300 6.49 -10.49 -0.40
C VAL A 300 6.59 -9.12 0.26
N ARG A 301 5.63 -8.27 -0.01
CA ARG A 301 5.43 -7.01 0.73
C ARG A 301 4.63 -7.32 1.99
N VAL A 302 5.22 -7.11 3.15
CA VAL A 302 4.52 -7.25 4.43
C VAL A 302 4.00 -5.88 4.85
N VAL A 303 2.68 -5.77 4.97
CA VAL A 303 1.98 -4.60 5.51
C VAL A 303 1.29 -4.97 6.83
N LYS A 304 0.83 -3.98 7.59
CA LYS A 304 0.00 -4.28 8.77
C LYS A 304 -1.43 -4.65 8.37
N GLY A 305 -2.02 -3.90 7.48
CA GLY A 305 -3.37 -4.05 6.95
C GLY A 305 -4.05 -2.69 6.81
N ALA A 306 -4.89 -2.54 5.79
CA ALA A 306 -5.54 -1.28 5.45
C ALA A 306 -7.07 -1.31 5.60
N ASN A 307 -7.68 -2.49 5.64
CA ASN A 307 -9.13 -2.66 5.49
C ASN A 307 -9.85 -2.95 6.82
N LEU A 308 -9.27 -2.59 7.97
CA LEU A 308 -9.84 -2.88 9.28
C LEU A 308 -11.32 -2.49 9.42
N GLN A 309 -11.70 -1.31 8.92
CA GLN A 309 -13.09 -0.85 9.01
C GLN A 309 -14.03 -1.69 8.13
N MET A 310 -13.58 -2.12 6.96
CA MET A 310 -14.37 -2.98 6.08
C MET A 310 -14.54 -4.37 6.70
N GLU A 311 -13.48 -4.93 7.28
CA GLU A 311 -13.53 -6.21 8.00
C GLU A 311 -14.49 -6.16 9.20
N GLN A 312 -14.52 -5.04 9.93
CA GLN A 312 -15.46 -4.82 11.03
C GLN A 312 -16.90 -4.74 10.53
N VAL A 313 -17.17 -3.97 9.48
CA VAL A 313 -18.50 -3.84 8.89
C VAL A 313 -19.00 -5.18 8.36
N ASP A 314 -18.14 -5.93 7.66
CA ASP A 314 -18.50 -7.24 7.10
C ASP A 314 -18.82 -8.24 8.22
N ALA A 315 -18.02 -8.27 9.27
CA ALA A 315 -18.27 -9.10 10.46
C ALA A 315 -19.58 -8.73 11.16
N GLU A 316 -19.86 -7.44 11.36
CA GLU A 316 -21.10 -6.97 11.99
C GLU A 316 -22.34 -7.27 11.13
N LEU A 317 -22.26 -7.09 9.82
CA LEU A 317 -23.39 -7.32 8.90
C LEU A 317 -23.79 -8.80 8.83
N HIS A 318 -22.84 -9.71 8.98
CA HIS A 318 -23.06 -11.14 8.85
C HIS A 318 -23.06 -11.91 10.17
N ASP A 319 -22.87 -11.22 11.31
CA ASP A 319 -22.70 -11.82 12.63
C ASP A 319 -21.54 -12.86 12.63
N TRP A 320 -20.45 -12.51 11.97
CA TRP A 320 -19.23 -13.34 11.89
C TRP A 320 -18.18 -12.89 12.91
N PRO A 321 -17.32 -13.82 13.35
CA PRO A 321 -16.13 -13.43 14.10
C PRO A 321 -15.26 -12.47 13.28
N LEU A 322 -14.71 -11.44 13.94
CA LEU A 322 -13.79 -10.52 13.30
C LEU A 322 -12.52 -11.26 12.85
N ALA A 323 -12.21 -11.18 11.55
CA ALA A 323 -11.09 -11.89 10.94
C ALA A 323 -9.71 -11.36 11.38
N VAL A 324 -9.63 -10.09 11.79
CA VAL A 324 -8.37 -9.45 12.14
C VAL A 324 -8.01 -9.60 13.60
N LEU A 325 -6.73 -9.47 13.93
CA LEU A 325 -6.24 -9.49 15.29
C LEU A 325 -6.88 -8.41 16.17
N PRO A 326 -7.13 -8.68 17.47
CA PRO A 326 -8.01 -7.87 18.32
C PRO A 326 -7.44 -6.49 18.68
N SER A 327 -6.16 -6.23 18.42
CA SER A 327 -5.54 -4.96 18.78
C SER A 327 -4.38 -4.58 17.86
N LYS A 328 -4.08 -3.27 17.83
CA LYS A 328 -2.88 -2.76 17.17
C LYS A 328 -1.61 -3.45 17.67
N GLN A 329 -1.51 -3.68 18.97
CA GLN A 329 -0.34 -4.36 19.57
C GLN A 329 -0.21 -5.80 19.07
N ALA A 330 -1.31 -6.54 18.96
CA ALA A 330 -1.33 -7.89 18.39
C ALA A 330 -0.88 -7.89 16.92
N SER A 331 -1.37 -6.93 16.12
CA SER A 331 -0.95 -6.74 14.73
C SER A 331 0.54 -6.38 14.61
N ASP A 332 1.04 -5.46 15.45
CA ASP A 332 2.45 -5.08 15.51
C ASP A 332 3.35 -6.27 15.90
N THR A 333 2.86 -7.13 16.80
CA THR A 333 3.56 -8.36 17.21
C THR A 333 3.61 -9.36 16.07
N ASN A 334 2.48 -9.60 15.42
CA ASN A 334 2.42 -10.53 14.29
C ASN A 334 3.26 -10.05 13.09
N TYR A 335 3.27 -8.75 12.83
CA TYR A 335 4.14 -8.14 11.82
C TYR A 335 5.62 -8.49 12.07
N LYS A 336 6.12 -8.28 13.29
CA LYS A 336 7.49 -8.63 13.67
C LYS A 336 7.75 -10.14 13.62
N ARG A 337 6.75 -10.95 14.00
CA ARG A 337 6.82 -12.41 13.93
C ARG A 337 6.97 -12.91 12.48
N VAL A 338 6.23 -12.33 11.54
CA VAL A 338 6.34 -12.65 10.11
C VAL A 338 7.72 -12.26 9.59
N LEU A 339 8.19 -11.05 9.90
CA LEU A 339 9.53 -10.59 9.49
C LEU A 339 10.65 -11.42 10.11
N GLU A 340 10.58 -11.74 11.40
CA GLU A 340 11.56 -12.58 12.08
C GLU A 340 11.67 -13.95 11.43
N TRP A 341 10.53 -14.55 11.13
CA TRP A 341 10.52 -15.84 10.46
C TRP A 341 11.07 -15.76 9.03
N ALA A 342 10.68 -14.76 8.25
CA ALA A 342 11.01 -14.62 6.83
C ALA A 342 12.50 -14.25 6.60
N LEU A 343 13.05 -13.33 7.39
CA LEU A 343 14.38 -12.76 7.19
C LEU A 343 15.49 -13.70 7.74
N THR A 344 15.69 -14.81 7.05
CA THR A 344 16.81 -15.73 7.31
C THR A 344 17.56 -15.99 6.00
N PRO A 345 18.90 -16.31 6.05
CA PRO A 345 19.68 -16.55 4.83
C PRO A 345 19.09 -17.62 3.92
N SER A 346 18.54 -18.68 4.51
CA SER A 346 17.95 -19.78 3.73
C SER A 346 16.65 -19.40 3.02
N ARG A 347 15.84 -18.53 3.59
CA ARG A 347 14.55 -18.10 3.03
C ARG A 347 14.68 -16.89 2.13
N SER A 348 15.52 -15.92 2.51
CA SER A 348 15.71 -14.67 1.79
C SER A 348 16.31 -14.85 0.39
N LYS A 349 16.97 -15.98 0.11
CA LYS A 349 17.41 -16.32 -1.26
C LYS A 349 16.27 -16.63 -2.22
N ASN A 350 15.11 -17.10 -1.71
CA ASN A 350 13.96 -17.48 -2.51
C ASN A 350 12.86 -16.39 -2.49
N VAL A 351 12.76 -15.65 -1.36
CA VAL A 351 11.75 -14.61 -1.18
C VAL A 351 12.41 -13.35 -0.62
N ARG A 352 12.35 -12.28 -1.39
CA ARG A 352 12.71 -10.93 -0.94
C ARG A 352 11.55 -10.36 -0.11
N ILE A 353 11.86 -9.50 0.85
CA ILE A 353 10.84 -8.90 1.74
C ILE A 353 10.78 -7.40 1.53
N GLY A 354 9.60 -6.91 1.16
CA GLY A 354 9.23 -5.51 1.23
C GLY A 354 8.68 -5.20 2.63
N VAL A 355 9.43 -4.45 3.41
CA VAL A 355 9.01 -3.98 4.74
C VAL A 355 8.23 -2.69 4.57
N ALA A 356 6.89 -2.78 4.61
CA ALA A 356 6.03 -1.65 4.29
C ALA A 356 5.41 -1.03 5.54
N GLY A 357 5.58 0.28 5.70
CA GLY A 357 4.98 1.04 6.79
C GLY A 357 5.78 2.28 7.20
N HIS A 358 5.11 3.14 7.98
CA HIS A 358 5.66 4.40 8.49
C HIS A 358 6.07 4.34 9.98
N ASN A 359 5.93 3.18 10.62
CA ASN A 359 6.37 3.03 12.00
C ASN A 359 7.88 2.82 12.05
N LEU A 360 8.62 3.85 12.47
CA LEU A 360 10.08 3.82 12.53
C LEU A 360 10.65 2.68 13.39
N PHE A 361 9.92 2.26 14.43
CA PHE A 361 10.37 1.13 15.27
C PHE A 361 10.30 -0.20 14.52
N ASP A 362 9.31 -0.40 13.63
CA ASP A 362 9.22 -1.59 12.81
C ASP A 362 10.29 -1.58 11.71
N VAL A 363 10.54 -0.41 11.12
CA VAL A 363 11.62 -0.20 10.14
C VAL A 363 12.98 -0.47 10.77
N ALA A 364 13.25 0.09 11.97
CA ALA A 364 14.49 -0.13 12.69
C ALA A 364 14.69 -1.60 13.09
N PHE A 365 13.64 -2.25 13.58
CA PHE A 365 13.66 -3.68 13.88
C PHE A 365 14.02 -4.52 12.66
N ALA A 366 13.35 -4.29 11.53
CA ALA A 366 13.61 -5.03 10.31
C ALA A 366 15.03 -4.78 9.76
N HIS A 367 15.50 -3.54 9.82
CA HIS A 367 16.85 -3.17 9.39
C HIS A 367 17.91 -3.88 10.24
N LEU A 368 17.84 -3.76 11.56
CA LEU A 368 18.78 -4.39 12.49
C LEU A 368 18.73 -5.93 12.41
N LEU A 369 17.56 -6.50 12.22
CA LEU A 369 17.39 -7.94 12.02
C LEU A 369 18.07 -8.40 10.74
N ALA A 370 17.87 -7.67 9.62
CA ALA A 370 18.47 -7.98 8.33
C ALA A 370 20.01 -7.85 8.37
N GLU A 371 20.54 -6.80 9.02
CA GLU A 371 21.99 -6.64 9.24
C GLU A 371 22.56 -7.78 10.06
N ARG A 372 21.93 -8.10 11.19
CA ARG A 372 22.38 -9.18 12.09
C ARG A 372 22.44 -10.53 11.42
N ARG A 373 21.52 -10.77 10.48
CA ARG A 373 21.43 -12.03 9.73
C ARG A 373 22.14 -12.01 8.38
N GLY A 374 22.73 -10.88 7.97
CA GLY A 374 23.44 -10.73 6.69
C GLY A 374 22.54 -10.86 5.47
N VAL A 375 21.28 -10.39 5.57
CA VAL A 375 20.25 -10.49 4.50
C VAL A 375 19.73 -9.13 4.03
N THR A 376 20.48 -8.07 4.25
CA THR A 376 20.08 -6.69 3.85
C THR A 376 19.81 -6.57 2.36
N GLY A 377 20.52 -7.29 1.50
CA GLY A 377 20.31 -7.31 0.06
C GLY A 377 18.96 -7.93 -0.38
N ALA A 378 18.23 -8.57 0.54
CA ALA A 378 16.92 -9.16 0.27
C ALA A 378 15.76 -8.37 0.91
N VAL A 379 16.03 -7.16 1.39
CA VAL A 379 15.03 -6.30 2.06
C VAL A 379 14.90 -4.99 1.32
N ASP A 380 13.67 -4.61 1.01
CA ASP A 380 13.30 -3.28 0.54
C ASP A 380 12.41 -2.61 1.60
N PHE A 381 12.59 -1.31 1.84
CA PHE A 381 11.69 -0.53 2.70
C PHE A 381 10.72 0.24 1.81
N GLU A 382 9.43 0.11 2.10
CA GLU A 382 8.37 0.67 1.26
C GLU A 382 7.47 1.61 2.07
N MET A 383 7.23 2.80 1.55
CA MET A 383 6.45 3.84 2.24
C MET A 383 5.49 4.52 1.27
N LEU A 384 4.35 4.96 1.78
CA LEU A 384 3.41 5.76 0.99
C LEU A 384 3.95 7.18 0.85
N ILE A 385 4.00 7.67 -0.39
CA ILE A 385 4.42 9.04 -0.68
C ILE A 385 3.41 10.03 -0.09
N GLY A 386 3.92 11.08 0.55
CA GLY A 386 3.10 12.13 1.16
C GLY A 386 2.67 11.85 2.60
N MET A 387 2.86 10.62 3.11
CA MET A 387 2.69 10.32 4.52
C MET A 387 4.03 10.45 5.24
N ALA A 388 4.05 11.19 6.36
CA ALA A 388 5.23 11.38 7.22
C ALA A 388 6.54 11.73 6.44
N PRO A 389 6.55 12.80 5.62
CA PRO A 389 7.69 13.16 4.76
C PRO A 389 8.93 13.57 5.53
N ASP A 390 8.81 13.84 6.83
CA ASP A 390 9.91 14.21 7.72
C ASP A 390 10.60 12.99 8.35
N GLN A 391 10.07 11.81 8.14
CA GLN A 391 10.60 10.52 8.56
C GLN A 391 11.38 9.83 7.45
#